data_4c9a0a55343db44ec0ef5970055e7f7b
#
_entry.id   4c9a0a55343db44ec0ef5970055e7f7b
#
_cell.length_a   1.000
_cell.length_b   1.000
_cell.length_c   1.000
_cell.angle_alpha   90.00
_cell.angle_beta   90.00
_cell.angle_gamma   90.00
#
_symmetry.space_group_name_H-M   'P 1'
#
loop_
_entity.id
_entity.type
_entity.pdbx_description
1 polymer ?
#
loop_
_entity_poly.entity_id
_entity_poly.type
_entity_poly.pdbx_seq_one_letter_code
_entity_poly.pdbx_strand_id
1 'polypeptide(L)'
;TQYPGEAEVLAREAKEKRIIAVGGDGTVNEVARGIVGTDKILGIIPRGSGDGLALHLGISHDFNKALDTAIGDNIRLMDAAKVNGRFFFSVCGVGIDALVSKRFADSGKRGLVNYLEQAVKTWIDYVPDKYTINIDGKEWESEALLITVGNSDQWGNGAKVTPLADSCDGILDITVAQK
;
A
#
# COMPACT_ATOMS: atom_id res chain seq x y z
N THR A 1 -16.09 -7.74 -7.19
CA THR A 1 -15.40 -7.48 -8.46
C THR A 1 -15.05 -8.80 -9.13
N GLN A 2 -15.09 -8.84 -10.44
CA GLN A 2 -14.90 -10.06 -11.24
C GLN A 2 -13.48 -10.14 -11.82
N TYR A 3 -12.81 -8.98 -12.00
CA TYR A 3 -11.46 -8.91 -12.56
C TYR A 3 -10.65 -7.76 -11.91
N PRO A 4 -9.32 -7.82 -11.98
CA PRO A 4 -8.46 -6.73 -11.48
C PRO A 4 -8.73 -5.41 -12.22
N GLY A 5 -8.83 -4.32 -11.46
CA GLY A 5 -9.13 -2.97 -11.98
C GLY A 5 -10.62 -2.63 -12.03
N GLU A 6 -11.53 -3.60 -11.88
CA GLU A 6 -12.97 -3.31 -11.90
C GLU A 6 -13.41 -2.41 -10.75
N ALA A 7 -12.82 -2.56 -9.57
CA ALA A 7 -13.16 -1.72 -8.41
C ALA A 7 -12.86 -0.23 -8.64
N GLU A 8 -11.81 0.08 -9.41
CA GLU A 8 -11.50 1.45 -9.81
C GLU A 8 -12.59 2.04 -10.71
N VAL A 9 -13.05 1.27 -11.69
CA VAL A 9 -14.11 1.70 -12.63
C VAL A 9 -15.41 1.92 -11.86
N LEU A 10 -15.83 0.93 -11.07
CA LEU A 10 -17.06 1.03 -10.26
C LEU A 10 -17.05 2.23 -9.31
N ALA A 11 -15.92 2.46 -8.63
CA ALA A 11 -15.77 3.60 -7.72
C ALA A 11 -15.83 4.96 -8.46
N ARG A 12 -15.24 5.03 -9.63
CA ARG A 12 -15.26 6.24 -10.48
C ARG A 12 -16.67 6.56 -10.95
N GLU A 13 -17.41 5.56 -11.42
CA GLU A 13 -18.74 5.71 -12.01
C GLU A 13 -19.87 5.81 -10.98
N ALA A 14 -19.64 5.40 -9.73
CA ALA A 14 -20.60 5.48 -8.65
C ALA A 14 -21.07 6.92 -8.45
N LYS A 15 -22.39 7.11 -8.27
CA LYS A 15 -22.99 8.42 -7.99
C LYS A 15 -22.95 8.76 -6.51
N GLU A 16 -22.74 7.77 -5.68
CA GLU A 16 -22.71 7.88 -4.23
C GLU A 16 -21.46 8.67 -3.78
N LYS A 17 -21.65 9.48 -2.75
CA LYS A 17 -20.56 10.25 -2.15
C LYS A 17 -19.63 9.37 -1.31
N ARG A 18 -20.13 8.28 -0.72
CA ARG A 18 -19.35 7.37 0.09
C ARG A 18 -19.22 6.01 -0.60
N ILE A 19 -17.99 5.57 -0.81
CA ILE A 19 -17.67 4.29 -1.42
C ILE A 19 -16.97 3.43 -0.36
N ILE A 20 -17.48 2.23 -0.13
CA ILE A 20 -16.91 1.32 0.85
C ILE A 20 -16.15 0.20 0.13
N ALA A 21 -14.84 0.15 0.33
CA ALA A 21 -13.98 -0.93 -0.12
C ALA A 21 -13.99 -2.07 0.91
N VAL A 22 -14.50 -3.24 0.52
CA VAL A 22 -14.46 -4.47 1.34
C VAL A 22 -13.42 -5.40 0.71
N GLY A 23 -12.23 -5.48 1.30
CA GLY A 23 -11.14 -6.26 0.72
C GLY A 23 -9.79 -5.95 1.34
N GLY A 24 -8.72 -6.43 0.70
CA GLY A 24 -7.34 -6.13 1.08
C GLY A 24 -6.80 -4.88 0.37
N ASP A 25 -5.50 -4.62 0.56
CA ASP A 25 -4.80 -3.43 0.06
C ASP A 25 -4.99 -3.20 -1.45
N GLY A 26 -5.03 -4.27 -2.26
CA GLY A 26 -5.27 -4.16 -3.70
C GLY A 26 -6.64 -3.56 -4.03
N THR A 27 -7.70 -4.05 -3.39
CA THR A 27 -9.07 -3.53 -3.59
C THR A 27 -9.18 -2.09 -3.09
N VAL A 28 -8.60 -1.81 -1.93
CA VAL A 28 -8.57 -0.46 -1.35
C VAL A 28 -7.86 0.52 -2.30
N ASN A 29 -6.70 0.11 -2.83
CA ASN A 29 -5.94 0.93 -3.79
C ASN A 29 -6.69 1.17 -5.10
N GLU A 30 -7.41 0.16 -5.63
CA GLU A 30 -8.24 0.33 -6.83
C GLU A 30 -9.37 1.33 -6.58
N VAL A 31 -10.13 1.18 -5.48
CA VAL A 31 -11.22 2.09 -5.13
C VAL A 31 -10.69 3.51 -4.93
N ALA A 32 -9.61 3.67 -4.18
CA ALA A 32 -8.97 4.97 -3.93
C ALA A 32 -8.54 5.65 -5.24
N ARG A 33 -7.97 4.91 -6.20
CA ARG A 33 -7.63 5.45 -7.52
C ARG A 33 -8.86 5.92 -8.31
N GLY A 34 -9.98 5.24 -8.14
CA GLY A 34 -11.23 5.63 -8.80
C GLY A 34 -11.82 6.95 -8.30
N ILE A 35 -11.49 7.33 -7.05
CA ILE A 35 -12.08 8.52 -6.40
C ILE A 35 -11.08 9.63 -6.07
N VAL A 36 -9.78 9.41 -6.28
CA VAL A 36 -8.75 10.41 -5.98
C VAL A 36 -9.03 11.74 -6.70
N GLY A 37 -8.89 12.86 -5.99
CA GLY A 37 -9.14 14.19 -6.52
C GLY A 37 -10.64 14.53 -6.66
N THR A 38 -11.53 13.73 -6.08
CA THR A 38 -12.98 14.02 -6.00
C THR A 38 -13.38 14.34 -4.55
N ASP A 39 -14.65 14.71 -4.35
CA ASP A 39 -15.25 14.90 -3.02
C ASP A 39 -15.83 13.60 -2.41
N LYS A 40 -15.58 12.46 -3.04
CA LYS A 40 -16.01 11.15 -2.55
C LYS A 40 -15.20 10.71 -1.34
N ILE A 41 -15.84 9.94 -0.49
CA ILE A 41 -15.29 9.42 0.78
C ILE A 41 -15.03 7.93 0.63
N LEU A 42 -13.82 7.49 0.96
CA LEU A 42 -13.47 6.08 1.05
C LEU A 42 -13.74 5.55 2.46
N GLY A 43 -14.60 4.54 2.57
CA GLY A 43 -14.69 3.67 3.75
C GLY A 43 -13.92 2.37 3.50
N ILE A 44 -13.26 1.83 4.52
CA ILE A 44 -12.47 0.60 4.39
C ILE A 44 -12.99 -0.44 5.38
N ILE A 45 -13.28 -1.64 4.87
CA ILE A 45 -13.53 -2.85 5.68
C ILE A 45 -12.45 -3.86 5.30
N PRO A 46 -11.40 -4.02 6.15
CA PRO A 46 -10.25 -4.86 5.84
C PRO A 46 -10.63 -6.34 5.79
N ARG A 47 -10.24 -7.02 4.72
CA ARG A 47 -10.46 -8.45 4.46
C ARG A 47 -9.29 -9.09 3.70
N GLY A 48 -8.16 -8.43 3.66
CA GLY A 48 -6.92 -8.93 3.08
C GLY A 48 -6.08 -9.72 4.06
N SER A 49 -4.91 -10.15 3.60
CA SER A 49 -3.91 -10.83 4.41
C SER A 49 -2.92 -9.88 5.08
N GLY A 50 -2.77 -8.66 4.58
CA GLY A 50 -1.83 -7.66 5.10
C GLY A 50 -2.53 -6.44 5.68
N ASP A 51 -3.47 -5.89 4.91
CA ASP A 51 -4.31 -4.72 5.26
C ASP A 51 -3.50 -3.54 5.81
N GLY A 52 -2.35 -3.26 5.16
CA GLY A 52 -1.36 -2.29 5.64
C GLY A 52 -1.93 -0.88 5.81
N LEU A 53 -2.69 -0.40 4.82
CA LEU A 53 -3.31 0.92 4.91
C LEU A 53 -4.38 0.98 6.00
N ALA A 54 -5.21 -0.06 6.14
CA ALA A 54 -6.22 -0.11 7.18
C ALA A 54 -5.59 -0.11 8.59
N LEU A 55 -4.51 -0.88 8.78
CA LEU A 55 -3.76 -0.91 10.05
C LEU A 55 -3.11 0.44 10.35
N HIS A 56 -2.50 1.09 9.35
CA HIS A 56 -1.94 2.43 9.48
C HIS A 56 -2.98 3.45 9.95
N LEU A 57 -4.19 3.38 9.38
CA LEU A 57 -5.31 4.26 9.73
C LEU A 57 -6.01 3.87 11.04
N GLY A 58 -5.57 2.80 11.72
CA GLY A 58 -6.18 2.31 12.96
C GLY A 58 -7.55 1.66 12.77
N ILE A 59 -7.87 1.21 11.55
CA ILE A 59 -9.15 0.56 11.25
C ILE A 59 -9.12 -0.89 11.76
N SER A 60 -10.16 -1.26 12.51
CA SER A 60 -10.27 -2.58 13.13
C SER A 60 -10.53 -3.69 12.10
N HIS A 61 -9.96 -4.88 12.33
CA HIS A 61 -10.34 -6.09 11.58
C HIS A 61 -11.71 -6.66 12.00
N ASP A 62 -12.27 -6.23 13.14
CA ASP A 62 -13.65 -6.55 13.52
C ASP A 62 -14.62 -5.86 12.55
N PHE A 63 -15.51 -6.67 11.95
CA PHE A 63 -16.40 -6.18 10.89
C PHE A 63 -17.31 -5.04 11.36
N ASN A 64 -17.90 -5.15 12.54
CA ASN A 64 -18.84 -4.15 13.03
C ASN A 64 -18.13 -2.82 13.32
N LYS A 65 -16.96 -2.88 13.96
CA LYS A 65 -16.14 -1.70 14.25
C LYS A 65 -15.63 -1.05 12.95
N ALA A 66 -15.20 -1.86 11.98
CA ALA A 66 -14.79 -1.35 10.67
C ALA A 66 -15.95 -0.69 9.91
N LEU A 67 -17.14 -1.30 9.97
CA LEU A 67 -18.34 -0.76 9.36
C LEU A 67 -18.74 0.56 10.02
N ASP A 68 -18.76 0.62 11.36
CA ASP A 68 -19.05 1.86 12.10
C ASP A 68 -18.08 2.98 11.74
N THR A 69 -16.78 2.64 11.58
CA THR A 69 -15.76 3.59 11.10
C THR A 69 -16.03 4.02 9.67
N ALA A 70 -16.33 3.06 8.78
CA ALA A 70 -16.50 3.32 7.35
C ALA A 70 -17.74 4.19 7.03
N ILE A 71 -18.79 4.12 7.84
CA ILE A 71 -20.02 4.94 7.69
C ILE A 71 -20.01 6.19 8.58
N GLY A 72 -19.09 6.29 9.52
CA GLY A 72 -19.00 7.40 10.49
C GLY A 72 -18.59 8.73 9.86
N ASP A 73 -18.68 9.78 10.65
CA ASP A 73 -18.41 11.17 10.22
C ASP A 73 -16.99 11.64 10.51
N ASN A 74 -16.15 10.78 11.11
CA ASN A 74 -14.73 11.08 11.32
C ASN A 74 -13.94 10.88 10.03
N ILE A 75 -13.94 11.91 9.18
CA ILE A 75 -13.31 11.91 7.87
C ILE A 75 -11.97 12.63 7.95
N ARG A 76 -10.93 12.05 7.35
CA ARG A 76 -9.61 12.67 7.20
C ARG A 76 -9.28 12.85 5.72
N LEU A 77 -8.63 13.95 5.40
CA LEU A 77 -8.00 14.12 4.10
C LEU A 77 -6.67 13.36 4.13
N MET A 78 -6.46 12.53 3.12
CA MET A 78 -5.28 11.70 3.02
C MET A 78 -4.50 12.05 1.75
N ASP A 79 -3.19 12.01 1.86
CA ASP A 79 -2.29 12.25 0.74
C ASP A 79 -2.35 11.11 -0.29
N ALA A 80 -2.10 11.45 -1.53
CA ALA A 80 -2.02 10.51 -2.64
C ALA A 80 -0.71 10.72 -3.40
N ALA A 81 0.11 9.68 -3.45
CA ALA A 81 1.38 9.72 -4.15
C ALA A 81 1.30 9.05 -5.53
N LYS A 82 2.28 9.34 -6.39
CA LYS A 82 2.40 8.74 -7.72
C LYS A 82 3.76 8.10 -7.91
N VAL A 83 3.76 6.90 -8.50
CA VAL A 83 4.95 6.25 -9.05
C VAL A 83 4.71 5.93 -10.51
N ASN A 84 5.57 6.43 -11.41
CA ASN A 84 5.43 6.24 -12.86
C ASN A 84 4.02 6.58 -13.39
N GLY A 85 3.43 7.67 -12.87
CA GLY A 85 2.09 8.14 -13.26
C GLY A 85 0.91 7.41 -12.63
N ARG A 86 1.13 6.35 -11.84
CA ARG A 86 0.09 5.60 -11.14
C ARG A 86 0.01 6.02 -9.68
N PHE A 87 -1.19 6.24 -9.20
CA PHE A 87 -1.41 6.54 -7.79
C PHE A 87 -1.16 5.32 -6.88
N PHE A 88 -0.54 5.58 -5.73
CA PHE A 88 -0.48 4.69 -4.58
C PHE A 88 -0.82 5.46 -3.31
N PHE A 89 -1.27 4.77 -2.28
CA PHE A 89 -1.80 5.37 -1.05
C PHE A 89 -1.16 4.79 0.21
N SER A 90 -0.42 3.72 0.07
CA SER A 90 0.30 3.06 1.15
C SER A 90 1.80 3.15 0.93
N VAL A 91 2.43 2.12 0.42
CA VAL A 91 3.86 2.08 0.16
C VAL A 91 4.14 1.60 -1.27
N CYS A 92 5.26 2.04 -1.83
CA CYS A 92 5.83 1.46 -3.04
C CYS A 92 7.33 1.33 -2.89
N GLY A 93 7.97 0.44 -3.65
CA GLY A 93 9.40 0.25 -3.52
C GLY A 93 10.02 -0.54 -4.65
N VAL A 94 11.34 -0.64 -4.59
CA VAL A 94 12.18 -1.44 -5.48
C VAL A 94 13.12 -2.30 -4.65
N GLY A 95 13.65 -3.34 -5.25
CA GLY A 95 14.58 -4.24 -4.59
C GLY A 95 13.92 -5.55 -4.17
N ILE A 96 14.36 -6.11 -3.05
CA ILE A 96 13.95 -7.45 -2.61
C ILE A 96 12.45 -7.56 -2.34
N ASP A 97 11.82 -6.53 -1.82
CA ASP A 97 10.39 -6.50 -1.52
C ASP A 97 9.53 -6.58 -2.79
N ALA A 98 9.93 -5.86 -3.84
CA ALA A 98 9.30 -5.93 -5.15
C ALA A 98 9.44 -7.33 -5.77
N LEU A 99 10.60 -7.97 -5.61
CA LEU A 99 10.84 -9.32 -6.11
C LEU A 99 10.05 -10.38 -5.33
N VAL A 100 9.96 -10.25 -4.00
CA VAL A 100 9.11 -11.10 -3.14
C VAL A 100 7.65 -10.97 -3.53
N SER A 101 7.16 -9.74 -3.70
CA SER A 101 5.79 -9.47 -4.11
C SER A 101 5.46 -10.07 -5.47
N LYS A 102 6.38 -9.98 -6.43
CA LYS A 102 6.26 -10.59 -7.75
C LYS A 102 6.20 -12.11 -7.65
N ARG A 103 7.17 -12.75 -6.97
CA ARG A 103 7.21 -14.21 -6.78
C ARG A 103 5.95 -14.72 -6.06
N PHE A 104 5.46 -13.97 -5.07
CA PHE A 104 4.21 -14.31 -4.38
C PHE A 104 3.00 -14.26 -5.33
N ALA A 105 2.89 -13.22 -6.17
CA ALA A 105 1.83 -13.12 -7.17
C ALA A 105 1.90 -14.27 -8.18
N ASP A 106 3.09 -14.59 -8.68
CA ASP A 106 3.32 -15.65 -9.68
C ASP A 106 3.09 -17.06 -9.10
N SER A 107 3.22 -17.24 -7.79
CA SER A 107 3.02 -18.55 -7.13
C SER A 107 1.57 -19.06 -7.18
N GLY A 108 0.60 -18.18 -7.45
CA GLY A 108 -0.82 -18.49 -7.44
C GLY A 108 -1.39 -18.90 -6.07
N LYS A 109 -0.55 -18.97 -5.03
CA LYS A 109 -0.96 -19.31 -3.66
C LYS A 109 -1.11 -18.03 -2.84
N ARG A 110 -2.09 -17.99 -1.94
CA ARG A 110 -2.33 -16.88 -1.03
C ARG A 110 -1.99 -17.27 0.41
N GLY A 111 -1.78 -16.26 1.26
CA GLY A 111 -1.58 -16.42 2.69
C GLY A 111 -0.16 -16.11 3.16
N LEU A 112 -0.05 -15.77 4.45
CA LEU A 112 1.19 -15.30 5.09
C LEU A 112 2.32 -16.33 5.00
N VAL A 113 2.02 -17.62 5.17
CA VAL A 113 3.03 -18.69 5.14
C VAL A 113 3.73 -18.75 3.79
N ASN A 114 2.98 -18.70 2.68
CA ASN A 114 3.58 -18.68 1.35
C ASN A 114 4.36 -17.38 1.09
N TYR A 115 3.87 -16.24 1.58
CA TYR A 115 4.60 -14.98 1.48
C TYR A 115 5.97 -15.07 2.19
N LEU A 116 6.00 -15.59 3.42
CA LEU A 116 7.24 -15.78 4.18
C LEU A 116 8.20 -16.77 3.49
N GLU A 117 7.68 -17.86 2.93
CA GLU A 117 8.50 -18.82 2.16
C GLU A 117 9.17 -18.15 0.95
N GLN A 118 8.43 -17.35 0.18
CA GLN A 118 8.98 -16.61 -0.94
C GLN A 118 9.98 -15.53 -0.49
N ALA A 119 9.72 -14.87 0.64
CA ALA A 119 10.61 -13.88 1.22
C ALA A 119 11.95 -14.51 1.61
N VAL A 120 11.95 -15.63 2.34
CA VAL A 120 13.18 -16.33 2.75
C VAL A 120 13.98 -16.81 1.54
N LYS A 121 13.32 -17.46 0.56
CA LYS A 121 14.00 -17.91 -0.66
C LYS A 121 14.63 -16.75 -1.42
N THR A 122 13.91 -15.65 -1.52
CA THR A 122 14.39 -14.46 -2.23
C THR A 122 15.57 -13.84 -1.49
N TRP A 123 15.51 -13.76 -0.16
CA TRP A 123 16.58 -13.19 0.67
C TRP A 123 17.91 -13.90 0.51
N ILE A 124 17.92 -15.25 0.42
CA ILE A 124 19.13 -16.05 0.30
C ILE A 124 19.88 -15.74 -1.01
N ASP A 125 19.13 -15.56 -2.10
CA ASP A 125 19.70 -15.41 -3.45
C ASP A 125 19.84 -13.95 -3.89
N TYR A 126 19.35 -12.98 -3.09
CA TYR A 126 19.31 -11.60 -3.49
C TYR A 126 20.66 -10.91 -3.42
N VAL A 127 21.08 -10.35 -4.54
CA VAL A 127 22.26 -9.47 -4.63
C VAL A 127 21.75 -8.03 -4.65
N PRO A 128 22.24 -7.15 -3.76
CA PRO A 128 21.86 -5.74 -3.77
C PRO A 128 22.18 -5.09 -5.11
N ASP A 129 21.27 -4.25 -5.59
CA ASP A 129 21.48 -3.45 -6.78
C ASP A 129 22.05 -2.07 -6.43
N LYS A 130 22.71 -1.45 -7.40
CA LYS A 130 23.14 -0.05 -7.32
C LYS A 130 22.02 0.85 -7.82
N TYR A 131 21.67 1.83 -7.00
CA TYR A 131 20.64 2.82 -7.29
C TYR A 131 21.24 4.22 -7.28
N THR A 132 20.87 5.03 -8.27
CA THR A 132 21.02 6.49 -8.19
C THR A 132 19.73 7.05 -7.60
N ILE A 133 19.84 7.70 -6.46
CA ILE A 133 18.71 8.24 -5.71
C ILE A 133 18.77 9.76 -5.83
N ASN A 134 17.69 10.38 -6.30
CA ASN A 134 17.55 11.83 -6.32
C ASN A 134 16.29 12.21 -5.54
N ILE A 135 16.46 12.98 -4.47
CA ILE A 135 15.37 13.47 -3.63
C ILE A 135 15.54 14.98 -3.50
N ASP A 136 14.55 15.73 -3.97
CA ASP A 136 14.51 17.20 -3.91
C ASP A 136 15.78 17.87 -4.44
N GLY A 137 16.33 17.29 -5.52
CA GLY A 137 17.54 17.80 -6.18
C GLY A 137 18.86 17.36 -5.54
N LYS A 138 18.83 16.59 -4.47
CA LYS A 138 20.03 15.95 -3.89
C LYS A 138 20.18 14.55 -4.47
N GLU A 139 21.33 14.28 -5.06
CA GLU A 139 21.62 13.02 -5.72
C GLU A 139 22.79 12.30 -5.06
N TRP A 140 22.66 10.98 -4.90
CA TRP A 140 23.73 10.10 -4.46
C TRP A 140 23.51 8.67 -4.97
N GLU A 141 24.58 7.88 -4.94
CA GLU A 141 24.54 6.46 -5.26
C GLU A 141 24.48 5.62 -3.97
N SER A 142 23.75 4.53 -4.01
CA SER A 142 23.69 3.55 -2.90
C SER A 142 23.50 2.15 -3.43
N GLU A 143 24.22 1.19 -2.85
CA GLU A 143 23.86 -0.22 -2.96
C GLU A 143 22.80 -0.51 -1.90
N ALA A 144 21.63 -0.98 -2.32
CA ALA A 144 20.54 -1.24 -1.42
C ALA A 144 19.88 -2.60 -1.67
N LEU A 145 19.44 -3.23 -0.58
CA LEU A 145 18.57 -4.40 -0.61
C LEU A 145 17.16 -4.00 -1.02
N LEU A 146 16.71 -2.87 -0.51
CA LEU A 146 15.42 -2.29 -0.87
C LEU A 146 15.46 -0.77 -0.71
N ILE A 147 14.62 -0.11 -1.49
CA ILE A 147 14.24 1.30 -1.30
C ILE A 147 12.72 1.34 -1.29
N THR A 148 12.15 1.76 -0.19
CA THR A 148 10.70 1.91 -0.02
C THR A 148 10.34 3.36 0.19
N VAL A 149 9.32 3.82 -0.52
CA VAL A 149 8.69 5.13 -0.38
C VAL A 149 7.33 4.91 0.24
N GLY A 150 7.11 5.47 1.42
CA GLY A 150 5.90 5.31 2.21
C GLY A 150 5.09 6.58 2.31
N ASN A 151 3.81 6.46 2.01
CA ASN A 151 2.74 7.36 2.42
C ASN A 151 2.05 6.82 3.70
N SER A 152 2.29 5.56 4.02
CA SER A 152 1.90 4.89 5.26
C SER A 152 3.09 4.15 5.86
N ASP A 153 2.98 3.70 7.10
CA ASP A 153 4.10 3.19 7.89
C ASP A 153 4.48 1.73 7.63
N GLN A 154 3.64 0.95 6.91
CA GLN A 154 3.81 -0.50 6.88
C GLN A 154 3.35 -1.18 5.58
N TRP A 155 3.91 -2.37 5.33
CA TRP A 155 3.45 -3.29 4.28
C TRP A 155 2.17 -4.04 4.68
N GLY A 156 1.85 -4.12 5.97
CA GLY A 156 0.77 -4.90 6.56
C GLY A 156 1.24 -5.81 7.68
N ASN A 157 0.30 -6.40 8.42
CA ASN A 157 0.55 -7.29 9.57
C ASN A 157 1.53 -6.70 10.62
N GLY A 158 1.62 -5.37 10.73
CA GLY A 158 2.54 -4.71 11.64
C GLY A 158 4.00 -4.65 11.15
N ALA A 159 4.30 -5.10 9.93
CA ALA A 159 5.64 -4.99 9.35
C ALA A 159 5.92 -3.56 8.89
N LYS A 160 6.41 -2.74 9.81
CA LYS A 160 6.71 -1.33 9.57
C LYS A 160 8.00 -1.16 8.77
N VAL A 161 7.90 -0.43 7.68
CA VAL A 161 9.01 -0.15 6.76
C VAL A 161 9.36 1.34 6.72
N THR A 162 8.38 2.20 6.86
CA THR A 162 8.50 3.65 6.97
C THR A 162 7.81 4.11 8.27
N PRO A 163 8.37 3.77 9.45
CA PRO A 163 7.65 3.82 10.73
C PRO A 163 7.24 5.21 11.20
N LEU A 164 7.76 6.27 10.58
CA LEU A 164 7.44 7.66 10.88
C LEU A 164 6.43 8.27 9.91
N ALA A 165 6.07 7.55 8.84
CA ALA A 165 5.17 8.06 7.81
C ALA A 165 3.78 8.39 8.39
N ASP A 166 3.29 9.58 8.04
CA ASP A 166 1.93 10.04 8.30
C ASP A 166 1.26 10.37 6.96
N SER A 167 0.22 9.65 6.63
CA SER A 167 -0.49 9.79 5.35
C SER A 167 -1.28 11.10 5.18
N CYS A 168 -1.12 12.07 6.09
CA CYS A 168 -1.87 13.33 6.10
C CYS A 168 -0.98 14.57 6.24
N ASP A 169 0.35 14.45 6.14
CA ASP A 169 1.31 15.54 6.39
C ASP A 169 1.94 16.15 5.12
N GLY A 170 1.60 15.60 3.94
CA GLY A 170 2.12 16.05 2.65
C GLY A 170 3.56 15.59 2.37
N ILE A 171 4.09 14.63 3.15
CA ILE A 171 5.46 14.13 3.03
C ILE A 171 5.47 12.65 2.68
N LEU A 172 6.47 12.22 1.92
CA LEU A 172 6.74 10.81 1.67
C LEU A 172 8.01 10.41 2.41
N ASP A 173 7.92 9.37 3.23
CA ASP A 173 9.06 8.80 3.92
C ASP A 173 9.80 7.81 3.03
N ILE A 174 11.13 7.82 3.10
CA ILE A 174 11.96 6.94 2.30
C ILE A 174 12.87 6.11 3.22
N THR A 175 12.77 4.79 3.07
CA THR A 175 13.68 3.85 3.72
C THR A 175 14.61 3.24 2.67
N VAL A 176 15.91 3.36 2.93
CA VAL A 176 16.97 2.70 2.15
C VAL A 176 17.64 1.67 3.06
N ALA A 177 17.39 0.40 2.82
CA ALA A 177 18.04 -0.68 3.57
C ALA A 177 19.26 -1.19 2.79
N GLN A 178 20.41 -1.07 3.41
CA GLN A 178 21.70 -1.58 2.91
C GLN A 178 21.99 -2.96 3.54
N LYS A 179 22.97 -3.67 2.99
CA LYS A 179 23.40 -4.98 3.51
C LYS A 179 24.31 -4.82 4.71
#